data_aac8452801d4fd26be5517e5ca3976df
#
_entry.id   aac8452801d4fd26be5517e5ca3976df
#
_cell.length_a   1.000
_cell.length_b   1.000
_cell.length_c   1.000
_cell.angle_alpha   90.00
_cell.angle_beta   90.00
_cell.angle_gamma   90.00
#
_symmetry.space_group_name_H-M   'P 1'
#
loop_
_entity.id
_entity.type
_entity.pdbx_description
1 polymer ?
#
loop_
_entity_poly.entity_id
_entity_poly.type
_entity_poly.pdbx_seq_one_letter_code
_entity_poly.pdbx_strand_id
1 'polypeptide(L)'
;MLPKMRGVPKAKRHEIAREYLALAGLAHAADRYPNELSGGMQQRVGVVRALANEPDVLLMDEPFASVDAQTRMTLQEELTRIWAQRRPTVLFITHDVGEAVFLANRVIVLSKGTILDDIGVDLPRPRSWDALIEDAGFKALSARVLQQVRAA
;
A
#
# COMPACT_ATOMS: atom_id res chain seq x y z
N MET A 1 15.67 1.93 -11.30
CA MET A 1 16.31 0.68 -11.78
C MET A 1 15.22 -0.39 -11.81
N LEU A 2 14.83 -0.82 -13.02
CA LEU A 2 13.83 -1.89 -13.18
C LEU A 2 14.39 -3.19 -12.63
N PRO A 3 13.56 -4.00 -11.92
CA PRO A 3 13.98 -5.33 -11.53
C PRO A 3 14.41 -6.11 -12.76
N LYS A 4 15.51 -6.82 -12.68
CA LYS A 4 15.89 -7.79 -13.72
C LYS A 4 14.89 -8.95 -13.63
N MET A 5 13.74 -8.79 -14.26
CA MET A 5 12.80 -9.90 -14.44
C MET A 5 13.54 -10.96 -15.26
N ARG A 6 13.74 -12.14 -14.65
CA ARG A 6 14.48 -13.24 -15.30
C ARG A 6 13.78 -13.61 -16.61
N GLY A 7 14.52 -13.55 -17.73
CA GLY A 7 14.05 -13.95 -19.04
C GLY A 7 13.18 -12.95 -19.81
N VAL A 8 12.84 -11.79 -19.24
CA VAL A 8 12.03 -10.78 -19.95
C VAL A 8 12.91 -9.88 -20.81
N PRO A 9 12.66 -9.73 -22.14
CA PRO A 9 13.41 -8.85 -23.02
C PRO A 9 13.40 -7.38 -22.54
N LYS A 10 14.47 -6.62 -22.82
CA LYS A 10 14.63 -5.23 -22.37
C LYS A 10 13.43 -4.34 -22.76
N ALA A 11 12.96 -4.46 -24.02
CA ALA A 11 11.82 -3.69 -24.51
C ALA A 11 10.56 -3.94 -23.68
N LYS A 12 10.25 -5.21 -23.40
CA LYS A 12 9.07 -5.59 -22.58
C LYS A 12 9.19 -5.12 -21.15
N ARG A 13 10.39 -5.12 -20.56
CA ARG A 13 10.62 -4.55 -19.20
C ARG A 13 10.34 -3.06 -19.16
N HIS A 14 10.72 -2.32 -20.21
CA HIS A 14 10.42 -0.88 -20.30
C HIS A 14 8.92 -0.60 -20.44
N GLU A 15 8.21 -1.44 -21.20
CA GLU A 15 6.75 -1.35 -21.35
C GLU A 15 6.06 -1.55 -20.00
N ILE A 16 6.38 -2.66 -19.31
CA ILE A 16 5.85 -2.97 -17.97
C ILE A 16 6.14 -1.83 -16.98
N ALA A 17 7.36 -1.30 -16.98
CA ALA A 17 7.71 -0.21 -16.07
C ALA A 17 6.90 1.05 -16.33
N ARG A 18 6.69 1.42 -17.60
CA ARG A 18 5.88 2.59 -17.95
C ARG A 18 4.41 2.39 -17.57
N GLU A 19 3.88 1.18 -17.75
CA GLU A 19 2.54 0.82 -17.31
C GLU A 19 2.37 1.04 -15.80
N TYR A 20 3.25 0.47 -14.98
CA TYR A 20 3.18 0.62 -13.53
C TYR A 20 3.45 2.06 -13.06
N LEU A 21 4.35 2.79 -13.71
CA LEU A 21 4.55 4.21 -13.42
C LEU A 21 3.31 5.04 -13.78
N ALA A 22 2.63 4.73 -14.87
CA ALA A 22 1.37 5.38 -15.23
C ALA A 22 0.27 5.11 -14.20
N LEU A 23 0.17 3.87 -13.70
CA LEU A 23 -0.77 3.50 -12.62
C LEU A 23 -0.53 4.32 -11.35
N ALA A 24 0.73 4.65 -11.03
CA ALA A 24 1.10 5.49 -9.90
C ALA A 24 1.08 7.01 -10.18
N GLY A 25 0.55 7.43 -11.33
CA GLY A 25 0.53 8.85 -11.73
C GLY A 25 1.91 9.43 -12.07
N LEU A 26 2.92 8.57 -12.35
CA LEU A 26 4.33 8.95 -12.56
C LEU A 26 4.79 8.80 -14.02
N ALA A 27 3.88 8.69 -14.98
CA ALA A 27 4.23 8.57 -16.40
C ALA A 27 5.16 9.71 -16.88
N HIS A 28 4.92 10.94 -16.39
CA HIS A 28 5.69 12.15 -16.70
C HIS A 28 7.14 12.11 -16.15
N ALA A 29 7.43 11.22 -15.24
CA ALA A 29 8.72 11.09 -14.57
C ALA A 29 9.47 9.79 -14.93
N ALA A 30 9.01 9.06 -15.95
CA ALA A 30 9.54 7.74 -16.32
C ALA A 30 11.04 7.73 -16.65
N ASP A 31 11.54 8.85 -17.20
CA ASP A 31 12.93 8.99 -17.63
C ASP A 31 13.80 9.78 -16.62
N ARG A 32 13.25 10.12 -15.44
CA ARG A 32 13.99 10.82 -14.38
C ARG A 32 14.78 9.86 -13.50
N TYR A 33 15.89 10.34 -12.97
CA TYR A 33 16.66 9.63 -11.94
C TYR A 33 16.04 9.78 -10.56
N PRO A 34 16.27 8.83 -9.62
CA PRO A 34 15.69 8.89 -8.28
C PRO A 34 15.95 10.19 -7.51
N ASN A 35 17.12 10.81 -7.66
CA ASN A 35 17.50 12.08 -7.04
C ASN A 35 16.78 13.31 -7.63
N GLU A 36 16.10 13.15 -8.76
CA GLU A 36 15.28 14.18 -9.39
C GLU A 36 13.78 14.07 -9.01
N LEU A 37 13.44 13.09 -8.16
CA LEU A 37 12.09 12.81 -7.70
C LEU A 37 11.89 13.35 -6.28
N SER A 38 10.68 13.87 -6.00
CA SER A 38 10.30 14.18 -4.62
C SER A 38 10.22 12.92 -3.76
N GLY A 39 10.27 13.05 -2.43
CA GLY A 39 10.15 11.90 -1.51
C GLY A 39 8.91 11.05 -1.76
N GLY A 40 7.74 11.68 -1.94
CA GLY A 40 6.50 10.96 -2.27
C GLY A 40 6.55 10.27 -3.64
N MET A 41 7.22 10.86 -4.66
CA MET A 41 7.44 10.20 -5.95
C MET A 41 8.36 8.99 -5.82
N GLN A 42 9.45 9.11 -5.04
CA GLN A 42 10.36 8.00 -4.77
C GLN A 42 9.64 6.83 -4.09
N GLN A 43 8.76 7.14 -3.15
CA GLN A 43 7.98 6.14 -2.43
C GLN A 43 6.99 5.43 -3.35
N ARG A 44 6.26 6.17 -4.19
CA ARG A 44 5.40 5.60 -5.25
C ARG A 44 6.19 4.70 -6.20
N VAL A 45 7.38 5.11 -6.63
CA VAL A 45 8.27 4.27 -7.42
C VAL A 45 8.66 3.00 -6.67
N GLY A 46 8.92 3.08 -5.36
CA GLY A 46 9.21 1.92 -4.52
C GLY A 46 8.08 0.88 -4.54
N VAL A 47 6.84 1.34 -4.34
CA VAL A 47 5.64 0.49 -4.37
C VAL A 47 5.45 -0.16 -5.74
N VAL A 48 5.42 0.63 -6.82
CA VAL A 48 5.19 0.08 -8.16
C VAL A 48 6.33 -0.81 -8.64
N ARG A 49 7.57 -0.56 -8.20
CA ARG A 49 8.72 -1.44 -8.47
C ARG A 49 8.53 -2.82 -7.85
N ALA A 50 8.00 -2.89 -6.63
CA ALA A 50 7.71 -4.15 -5.96
C ALA A 50 6.61 -4.93 -6.70
N LEU A 51 5.52 -4.23 -7.07
CA LEU A 51 4.39 -4.79 -7.81
C LEU A 51 4.73 -5.21 -9.25
N ALA A 52 5.63 -4.49 -9.92
CA ALA A 52 6.04 -4.79 -11.30
C ALA A 52 6.76 -6.14 -11.46
N ASN A 53 7.14 -6.78 -10.37
CA ASN A 53 7.65 -8.16 -10.37
C ASN A 53 6.53 -9.20 -10.34
N GLU A 54 5.27 -8.78 -10.28
CA GLU A 54 4.08 -9.65 -10.15
C GLU A 54 4.26 -10.72 -9.05
N PRO A 55 4.58 -10.31 -7.80
CA PRO A 55 4.81 -11.26 -6.73
C PRO A 55 3.49 -11.90 -6.27
N ASP A 56 3.53 -13.17 -5.89
CA ASP A 56 2.40 -13.82 -5.21
C ASP A 56 2.20 -13.26 -3.79
N VAL A 57 3.30 -12.87 -3.14
CA VAL A 57 3.31 -12.27 -1.79
C VAL A 57 4.15 -11.00 -1.79
N LEU A 58 3.57 -9.91 -1.31
CA LEU A 58 4.21 -8.61 -1.16
C LEU A 58 4.34 -8.25 0.32
N LEU A 59 5.56 -7.98 0.75
CA LEU A 59 5.86 -7.54 2.12
C LEU A 59 6.12 -6.03 2.11
N MET A 60 5.39 -5.30 2.94
CA MET A 60 5.55 -3.85 3.13
C MET A 60 5.71 -3.55 4.61
N ASP A 61 6.82 -2.93 4.97
CA ASP A 61 7.14 -2.53 6.32
C ASP A 61 7.15 -1.00 6.40
N GLU A 62 6.15 -0.44 7.06
CA GLU A 62 5.90 1.00 7.23
C GLU A 62 6.12 1.84 5.95
N PRO A 63 5.55 1.47 4.79
CA PRO A 63 5.93 2.07 3.51
C PRO A 63 5.56 3.54 3.38
N PHE A 64 4.72 4.08 4.27
CA PHE A 64 4.26 5.46 4.24
C PHE A 64 4.68 6.29 5.46
N ALA A 65 5.58 5.79 6.33
CA ALA A 65 5.95 6.44 7.58
C ALA A 65 6.57 7.85 7.38
N SER A 66 7.30 8.06 6.27
CA SER A 66 7.98 9.34 5.97
C SER A 66 7.19 10.26 5.04
N VAL A 67 5.90 9.97 4.80
CA VAL A 67 5.05 10.75 3.88
C VAL A 67 4.10 11.64 4.67
N ASP A 68 3.89 12.88 4.19
CA ASP A 68 2.88 13.77 4.73
C ASP A 68 1.46 13.18 4.60
N ALA A 69 0.55 13.62 5.45
CA ALA A 69 -0.79 13.02 5.59
C ALA A 69 -1.58 13.01 4.27
N GLN A 70 -1.58 14.11 3.52
CA GLN A 70 -2.36 14.22 2.29
C GLN A 70 -1.81 13.31 1.19
N THR A 71 -0.49 13.32 1.01
CA THR A 71 0.19 12.43 0.05
C THR A 71 -0.01 10.97 0.45
N ARG A 72 0.01 10.65 1.75
CA ARG A 72 -0.22 9.29 2.27
C ARG A 72 -1.60 8.78 1.88
N MET A 73 -2.67 9.56 2.11
CA MET A 73 -4.04 9.18 1.73
C MET A 73 -4.13 8.85 0.24
N THR A 74 -3.58 9.71 -0.61
CA THR A 74 -3.54 9.48 -2.07
C THR A 74 -2.80 8.17 -2.41
N LEU A 75 -1.65 7.91 -1.77
CA LEU A 75 -0.87 6.70 -2.02
C LEU A 75 -1.59 5.42 -1.58
N GLN A 76 -2.32 5.47 -0.47
CA GLN A 76 -3.12 4.35 0.02
C GLN A 76 -4.26 4.03 -0.94
N GLU A 77 -4.97 5.02 -1.46
CA GLU A 77 -6.00 4.83 -2.48
C GLU A 77 -5.42 4.25 -3.76
N GLU A 78 -4.28 4.77 -4.24
CA GLU A 78 -3.57 4.23 -5.40
C GLU A 78 -3.12 2.78 -5.19
N LEU A 79 -2.60 2.45 -3.99
CA LEU A 79 -2.20 1.09 -3.66
C LEU A 79 -3.39 0.13 -3.74
N THR A 80 -4.56 0.51 -3.19
CA THR A 80 -5.76 -0.34 -3.27
C THR A 80 -6.23 -0.52 -4.70
N ARG A 81 -6.14 0.51 -5.54
CA ARG A 81 -6.49 0.45 -6.95
C ARG A 81 -5.57 -0.47 -7.74
N ILE A 82 -4.25 -0.36 -7.53
CA ILE A 82 -3.26 -1.23 -8.17
C ILE A 82 -3.43 -2.68 -7.69
N TRP A 83 -3.61 -2.86 -6.37
CA TRP A 83 -3.85 -4.19 -5.79
C TRP A 83 -5.11 -4.86 -6.40
N ALA A 84 -6.19 -4.12 -6.64
CA ALA A 84 -7.44 -4.66 -7.17
C ALA A 84 -7.27 -5.31 -8.57
N GLN A 85 -6.25 -4.92 -9.33
CA GLN A 85 -5.98 -5.45 -10.68
C GLN A 85 -5.29 -6.82 -10.63
N ARG A 86 -4.37 -7.03 -9.69
CA ARG A 86 -3.51 -8.24 -9.64
C ARG A 86 -3.79 -9.12 -8.42
N ARG A 87 -4.30 -8.54 -7.33
CA ARG A 87 -4.68 -9.19 -6.07
C ARG A 87 -3.59 -10.10 -5.46
N PRO A 88 -2.31 -9.66 -5.37
CA PRO A 88 -1.32 -10.42 -4.63
C PRO A 88 -1.70 -10.52 -3.16
N THR A 89 -1.17 -11.52 -2.46
CA THR A 89 -1.22 -11.52 -1.00
C THR A 89 -0.31 -10.41 -0.47
N VAL A 90 -0.82 -9.51 0.36
CA VAL A 90 -0.04 -8.41 0.93
C VAL A 90 0.04 -8.57 2.44
N LEU A 91 1.26 -8.62 2.97
CA LEU A 91 1.53 -8.43 4.38
C LEU A 91 2.03 -6.98 4.57
N PHE A 92 1.23 -6.19 5.26
CA PHE A 92 1.47 -4.77 5.47
C PHE A 92 1.67 -4.49 6.96
N ILE A 93 2.83 -3.96 7.32
CA ILE A 93 3.16 -3.59 8.69
C ILE A 93 3.01 -2.08 8.83
N THR A 94 2.25 -1.66 9.83
CA THR A 94 2.04 -0.25 10.16
C THR A 94 1.71 -0.09 11.64
N HIS A 95 1.99 1.09 12.18
CA HIS A 95 1.54 1.54 13.49
C HIS A 95 0.28 2.45 13.41
N ASP A 96 -0.16 2.78 12.20
CA ASP A 96 -1.35 3.61 11.98
C ASP A 96 -2.60 2.74 11.86
N VAL A 97 -3.51 2.90 12.82
CA VAL A 97 -4.76 2.11 12.90
C VAL A 97 -5.69 2.40 11.72
N GLY A 98 -5.81 3.66 11.32
CA GLY A 98 -6.63 4.05 10.17
C GLY A 98 -6.14 3.41 8.88
N GLU A 99 -4.83 3.42 8.67
CA GLU A 99 -4.17 2.78 7.53
C GLU A 99 -4.41 1.27 7.52
N ALA A 100 -4.24 0.60 8.68
CA ALA A 100 -4.48 -0.83 8.79
C ALA A 100 -5.92 -1.20 8.40
N VAL A 101 -6.92 -0.49 8.92
CA VAL A 101 -8.33 -0.75 8.61
C VAL A 101 -8.67 -0.34 7.17
N PHE A 102 -8.09 0.75 6.65
CA PHE A 102 -8.30 1.19 5.28
C PHE A 102 -7.79 0.18 4.25
N LEU A 103 -6.59 -0.38 4.45
CA LEU A 103 -5.92 -1.22 3.46
C LEU A 103 -6.32 -2.70 3.57
N ALA A 104 -6.46 -3.22 4.78
CA ALA A 104 -6.52 -4.65 5.02
C ALA A 104 -7.90 -5.28 4.76
N ASN A 105 -7.91 -6.60 4.58
CA ASN A 105 -9.07 -7.47 4.75
C ASN A 105 -9.07 -8.12 6.15
N ARG A 106 -7.91 -8.07 6.83
CA ARG A 106 -7.70 -8.70 8.14
C ARG A 106 -6.58 -7.96 8.85
N VAL A 107 -6.82 -7.54 10.08
CA VAL A 107 -5.85 -6.83 10.92
C VAL A 107 -5.41 -7.74 12.05
N ILE A 108 -4.11 -8.00 12.12
CA ILE A 108 -3.50 -8.77 13.21
C ILE A 108 -2.84 -7.79 14.18
N VAL A 109 -3.29 -7.77 15.42
CA VAL A 109 -2.67 -6.96 16.48
C VAL A 109 -1.63 -7.80 17.20
N LEU A 110 -0.40 -7.29 17.22
CA LEU A 110 0.75 -7.97 17.84
C LEU A 110 1.22 -7.22 19.09
N SER A 111 1.57 -7.95 20.14
CA SER A 111 2.28 -7.43 21.30
C SER A 111 3.27 -8.46 21.85
N LYS A 112 4.47 -8.02 22.16
CA LYS A 112 5.53 -8.83 22.80
C LYS A 112 5.74 -10.19 22.11
N GLY A 113 5.63 -10.22 20.79
CA GLY A 113 5.81 -11.44 19.99
C GLY A 113 4.61 -12.39 19.95
N THR A 114 3.45 -11.98 20.47
CA THR A 114 2.22 -12.77 20.45
C THR A 114 1.10 -12.04 19.68
N ILE A 115 0.19 -12.82 19.09
CA ILE A 115 -1.04 -12.29 18.49
C ILE A 115 -2.05 -12.02 19.61
N LEU A 116 -2.47 -10.76 19.75
CA LEU A 116 -3.52 -10.37 20.71
C LEU A 116 -4.92 -10.49 20.12
N ASP A 117 -5.09 -10.07 18.88
CA ASP A 117 -6.39 -10.13 18.18
C ASP A 117 -6.17 -10.33 16.69
N ASP A 118 -7.20 -10.91 16.06
CA ASP A 118 -7.28 -11.18 14.63
C ASP A 118 -8.64 -10.69 14.14
N ILE A 119 -8.66 -9.51 13.53
CA ILE A 119 -9.86 -8.75 13.24
C ILE A 119 -10.14 -8.78 11.74
N GLY A 120 -11.25 -9.39 11.34
CA GLY A 120 -11.75 -9.30 9.97
C GLY A 120 -12.23 -7.87 9.66
N VAL A 121 -11.88 -7.38 8.47
CA VAL A 121 -12.29 -6.06 7.96
C VAL A 121 -13.24 -6.26 6.78
N ASP A 122 -14.53 -6.32 7.08
CA ASP A 122 -15.59 -6.50 6.09
C ASP A 122 -16.15 -5.15 5.64
N LEU A 123 -15.28 -4.32 5.09
CA LEU A 123 -15.64 -3.05 4.47
C LEU A 123 -15.64 -3.21 2.95
N PRO A 124 -16.64 -2.66 2.25
CA PRO A 124 -16.74 -2.77 0.80
C PRO A 124 -15.53 -2.17 0.08
N ARG A 125 -15.28 -2.63 -1.14
CA ARG A 125 -14.25 -2.09 -2.03
C ARG A 125 -14.91 -1.63 -3.34
N PRO A 126 -14.41 -0.61 -4.05
CA PRO A 126 -13.19 0.17 -3.72
C PRO A 126 -13.41 1.07 -2.51
N ARG A 127 -12.33 1.33 -1.76
CA ARG A 127 -12.33 2.22 -0.59
C ARG A 127 -11.73 3.56 -0.98
N SER A 128 -12.35 4.67 -0.52
CA SER A 128 -11.78 6.01 -0.54
C SER A 128 -11.86 6.63 0.84
N TRP A 129 -10.95 7.51 1.16
CA TRP A 129 -10.93 8.18 2.46
C TRP A 129 -12.19 9.04 2.66
N ASP A 130 -12.62 9.74 1.63
CA ASP A 130 -13.84 10.57 1.68
C ASP A 130 -15.08 9.76 2.05
N ALA A 131 -15.20 8.53 1.53
CA ALA A 131 -16.33 7.66 1.84
C ALA A 131 -16.21 7.01 3.23
N LEU A 132 -15.00 6.64 3.67
CA LEU A 132 -14.80 5.89 4.89
C LEU A 132 -14.72 6.77 6.15
N ILE A 133 -14.32 8.04 6.05
CA ILE A 133 -14.17 8.93 7.21
C ILE A 133 -15.49 9.11 7.97
N GLU A 134 -16.62 9.02 7.29
CA GLU A 134 -17.95 9.09 7.89
C GLU A 134 -18.61 7.71 8.10
N ASP A 135 -18.00 6.65 7.59
CA ASP A 135 -18.57 5.31 7.68
C ASP A 135 -18.54 4.76 9.11
N ALA A 136 -19.70 4.31 9.60
CA ALA A 136 -19.84 3.81 10.97
C ALA A 136 -19.06 2.49 11.20
N GLY A 137 -18.98 1.63 10.20
CA GLY A 137 -18.22 0.37 10.25
C GLY A 137 -16.73 0.63 10.35
N PHE A 138 -16.22 1.58 9.55
CA PHE A 138 -14.82 2.00 9.64
C PHE A 138 -14.48 2.59 11.02
N LYS A 139 -15.32 3.47 11.55
CA LYS A 139 -15.15 4.06 12.89
C LYS A 139 -15.14 2.98 13.97
N ALA A 140 -16.08 2.03 13.92
CA ALA A 140 -16.18 0.94 14.90
C ALA A 140 -14.97 0.00 14.84
N LEU A 141 -14.52 -0.39 13.63
CA LEU A 141 -13.34 -1.24 13.45
C LEU A 141 -12.07 -0.52 13.93
N SER A 142 -11.88 0.75 13.57
CA SER A 142 -10.74 1.54 14.02
C SER A 142 -10.71 1.68 15.54
N ALA A 143 -11.86 1.91 16.19
CA ALA A 143 -11.96 1.97 17.65
C ALA A 143 -11.59 0.64 18.29
N ARG A 144 -12.05 -0.49 17.74
CA ARG A 144 -11.71 -1.84 18.22
C ARG A 144 -10.21 -2.11 18.11
N VAL A 145 -9.60 -1.85 16.94
CA VAL A 145 -8.15 -2.04 16.75
C VAL A 145 -7.36 -1.17 17.73
N LEU A 146 -7.74 0.12 17.86
CA LEU A 146 -7.08 1.06 18.78
C LEU A 146 -7.15 0.58 20.24
N GLN A 147 -8.30 0.01 20.66
CA GLN A 147 -8.47 -0.55 22.00
C GLN A 147 -7.49 -1.70 22.23
N GLN A 148 -7.33 -2.60 21.28
CA GLN A 148 -6.40 -3.72 21.38
C GLN A 148 -4.94 -3.24 21.41
N VAL A 149 -4.57 -2.26 20.56
CA VAL A 149 -3.22 -1.66 20.56
C VAL A 149 -2.89 -0.99 21.90
N ARG A 150 -3.88 -0.34 22.56
CA ARG A 150 -3.67 0.27 23.91
C ARG A 150 -3.56 -0.74 25.03
N ALA A 151 -4.11 -1.94 24.86
CA ALA A 151 -4.02 -3.03 25.82
C ALA A 151 -2.73 -3.86 25.67
N ALA A 152 -1.98 -3.62 24.58
CA ALA A 152 -0.75 -4.33 24.22
C ALA A 152 0.46 -3.84 25.02
#